data_1a0d02ea86fb7d11e726662c1bd34208
#
_entry.id   1a0d02ea86fb7d11e726662c1bd34208
#
_cell.length_a   1.000
_cell.length_b   1.000
_cell.length_c   1.000
_cell.angle_alpha   90.00
_cell.angle_beta   90.00
_cell.angle_gamma   90.00
#
_symmetry.space_group_name_H-M   'P 1'
#
loop_
_entity.id
_entity.type
_entity.pdbx_description
1 polymer ?
#
loop_
_entity_poly.entity_id
_entity_poly.type
_entity_poly.pdbx_seq_one_letter_code
_entity_poly.pdbx_strand_id
1 'polypeptide(L)'
;MAEKGIAVSLRHVTKSFGKGKGRVVAVNDFTFAFPPGRLTTLLGPSGCGKTTVLRCLAGFYEPERGDVFIGGQRINDLPPYKRPTGTVFQHYALFPHMTVFENVAYGLKIKKMPPAEIQKKVSQGLALLQLTGMEDRSPNQLSGGQQQRVAIARVLVNEPEVLLFDEPLSNLDAKLRVYMRGEIRALQERLGITTLYVTHDQEEAMSISHTIVIMNKGNIEQSGTPLEIYRQPQTPFVAEFIGTTNFLKGEVAQVDDHSIQVSVHGVIISIPLAGGPDQKFGQPGKPVLVVSRPEMIRFAEGEEEGRLSGKVKEAFFLGSVVRYVVEMDNGEQIHVDEPNPKQFRGKGSSVHLILDEETLHVQAAENLERRGGSF
;
A
#
# COMPACT_ATOMS: atom_id res chain seq x y z
N MET A 1 -0.58 23.30 14.41
CA MET A 1 -1.81 23.44 13.58
C MET A 1 -2.80 22.40 14.08
N ALA A 2 -4.05 22.78 14.39
CA ALA A 2 -5.06 21.80 14.79
C ALA A 2 -5.23 20.79 13.66
N GLU A 3 -5.23 19.49 13.96
CA GLU A 3 -5.46 18.43 13.00
C GLU A 3 -6.85 18.63 12.38
N LYS A 4 -6.89 18.99 11.09
CA LYS A 4 -8.11 19.14 10.31
C LYS A 4 -8.58 17.75 9.87
N GLY A 5 -9.26 17.02 10.71
CA GLY A 5 -9.79 15.71 10.32
C GLY A 5 -10.47 15.04 11.49
N ILE A 6 -11.37 14.13 11.19
CA ILE A 6 -12.07 13.37 12.21
C ILE A 6 -11.35 12.04 12.49
N ALA A 7 -11.31 11.64 13.75
CA ALA A 7 -10.77 10.35 14.16
C ALA A 7 -11.68 9.20 13.68
N VAL A 8 -11.08 8.17 13.09
CA VAL A 8 -11.78 6.94 12.68
C VAL A 8 -11.07 5.76 13.32
N SER A 9 -11.82 4.81 13.89
CA SER A 9 -11.21 3.57 14.37
C SER A 9 -12.15 2.38 14.23
N LEU A 10 -11.55 1.24 13.94
CA LEU A 10 -12.19 -0.07 14.02
C LEU A 10 -11.53 -0.81 15.19
N ARG A 11 -12.34 -1.44 16.04
CA ARG A 11 -11.87 -2.16 17.23
C ARG A 11 -12.40 -3.58 17.23
N HIS A 12 -11.50 -4.55 17.14
CA HIS A 12 -11.81 -5.99 17.16
C HIS A 12 -12.86 -6.42 16.12
N VAL A 13 -12.84 -5.76 14.94
CA VAL A 13 -13.82 -6.02 13.88
C VAL A 13 -13.57 -7.36 13.23
N THR A 14 -14.60 -8.22 13.25
CA THR A 14 -14.60 -9.52 12.57
C THR A 14 -15.79 -9.59 11.63
N LYS A 15 -15.55 -10.06 10.40
CA LYS A 15 -16.57 -10.29 9.38
C LYS A 15 -16.30 -11.55 8.60
N SER A 16 -17.30 -12.42 8.52
CA SER A 16 -17.26 -13.64 7.72
C SER A 16 -18.40 -13.66 6.71
N PHE A 17 -18.24 -14.52 5.71
CA PHE A 17 -19.25 -14.81 4.69
C PHE A 17 -19.47 -16.33 4.57
N GLY A 18 -20.62 -16.72 4.10
CA GLY A 18 -21.01 -18.12 3.98
C GLY A 18 -21.54 -18.73 5.29
N LYS A 19 -21.92 -20.02 5.26
CA LYS A 19 -22.45 -20.78 6.41
C LYS A 19 -21.77 -22.15 6.50
N GLY A 20 -21.68 -22.71 7.70
CA GLY A 20 -21.17 -24.06 7.94
C GLY A 20 -19.75 -24.24 7.44
N LYS A 21 -19.47 -25.35 6.72
CA LYS A 21 -18.13 -25.66 6.18
C LYS A 21 -17.64 -24.67 5.11
N GLY A 22 -18.52 -23.87 4.53
CA GLY A 22 -18.17 -22.82 3.56
C GLY A 22 -17.99 -21.43 4.16
N ARG A 23 -17.92 -21.29 5.49
CA ARG A 23 -17.69 -20.01 6.15
C ARG A 23 -16.25 -19.56 5.94
N VAL A 24 -16.07 -18.36 5.38
CA VAL A 24 -14.77 -17.72 5.16
C VAL A 24 -14.70 -16.46 6.03
N VAL A 25 -13.71 -16.37 6.89
CA VAL A 25 -13.42 -15.17 7.69
C VAL A 25 -12.66 -14.19 6.80
N ALA A 26 -13.34 -13.15 6.33
CA ALA A 26 -12.76 -12.14 5.44
C ALA A 26 -11.99 -11.06 6.20
N VAL A 27 -12.41 -10.74 7.43
CA VAL A 27 -11.73 -9.82 8.35
C VAL A 27 -11.71 -10.49 9.71
N ASN A 28 -10.54 -10.60 10.31
CA ASN A 28 -10.31 -11.30 11.55
C ASN A 28 -9.68 -10.39 12.59
N ASP A 29 -10.45 -10.01 13.60
CA ASP A 29 -10.02 -9.19 14.74
C ASP A 29 -9.29 -7.89 14.34
N PHE A 30 -9.78 -7.21 13.30
CA PHE A 30 -9.15 -6.01 12.77
C PHE A 30 -9.28 -4.85 13.75
N THR A 31 -8.13 -4.39 14.25
CA THR A 31 -8.05 -3.22 15.14
C THR A 31 -7.06 -2.22 14.58
N PHE A 32 -7.58 -1.03 14.20
CA PHE A 32 -6.75 0.06 13.67
C PHE A 32 -7.39 1.42 13.91
N ALA A 33 -6.57 2.40 14.29
CA ALA A 33 -6.95 3.81 14.39
C ALA A 33 -6.35 4.57 13.20
N PHE A 34 -7.22 5.11 12.36
CA PHE A 34 -6.82 5.89 11.19
C PHE A 34 -6.43 7.31 11.63
N PRO A 35 -5.21 7.78 11.30
CA PRO A 35 -4.77 9.12 11.65
C PRO A 35 -5.69 10.20 11.08
N PRO A 36 -6.18 11.16 11.91
CA PRO A 36 -7.07 12.21 11.46
C PRO A 36 -6.46 13.07 10.36
N GLY A 37 -7.25 13.42 9.35
CA GLY A 37 -6.82 14.29 8.26
C GLY A 37 -5.71 13.70 7.36
N ARG A 38 -5.45 12.40 7.47
CA ARG A 38 -4.43 11.68 6.70
C ARG A 38 -5.05 10.66 5.75
N LEU A 39 -4.30 10.31 4.71
CA LEU A 39 -4.65 9.23 3.79
C LEU A 39 -3.99 7.94 4.27
N THR A 40 -4.83 6.96 4.65
CA THR A 40 -4.39 5.60 4.99
C THR A 40 -4.81 4.65 3.89
N THR A 41 -3.87 3.86 3.37
CA THR A 41 -4.15 2.84 2.36
C THR A 41 -4.18 1.44 2.98
N LEU A 42 -5.26 0.70 2.72
CA LEU A 42 -5.29 -0.75 2.91
C LEU A 42 -4.73 -1.40 1.65
N LEU A 43 -3.63 -2.11 1.80
CA LEU A 43 -2.91 -2.77 0.73
C LEU A 43 -2.80 -4.28 1.01
N GLY A 44 -2.86 -5.12 -0.02
CA GLY A 44 -2.72 -6.57 0.13
C GLY A 44 -3.24 -7.34 -1.08
N PRO A 45 -3.05 -8.66 -1.13
CA PRO A 45 -3.52 -9.52 -2.22
C PRO A 45 -5.04 -9.45 -2.40
N SER A 46 -5.51 -9.89 -3.56
CA SER A 46 -6.95 -10.04 -3.80
C SER A 46 -7.58 -11.01 -2.79
N GLY A 47 -8.74 -10.64 -2.26
CA GLY A 47 -9.44 -11.46 -1.27
C GLY A 47 -8.93 -11.37 0.18
N CYS A 48 -7.91 -10.56 0.50
CA CYS A 48 -7.40 -10.44 1.89
C CYS A 48 -8.28 -9.62 2.85
N GLY A 49 -9.42 -9.05 2.40
CA GLY A 49 -10.39 -8.38 3.27
C GLY A 49 -10.46 -6.85 3.18
N LYS A 50 -9.63 -6.17 2.39
CA LYS A 50 -9.58 -4.68 2.27
C LYS A 50 -10.93 -4.02 2.02
N THR A 51 -11.59 -4.43 0.92
CA THR A 51 -12.93 -3.93 0.56
C THR A 51 -13.97 -4.28 1.63
N THR A 52 -13.80 -5.41 2.35
CA THR A 52 -14.70 -5.77 3.46
C THR A 52 -14.56 -4.79 4.63
N VAL A 53 -13.31 -4.42 5.01
CA VAL A 53 -13.05 -3.39 6.03
C VAL A 53 -13.68 -2.06 5.61
N LEU A 54 -13.45 -1.62 4.37
CA LEU A 54 -14.05 -0.38 3.84
C LEU A 54 -15.58 -0.43 3.90
N ARG A 55 -16.19 -1.53 3.49
CA ARG A 55 -17.66 -1.71 3.49
C ARG A 55 -18.23 -1.79 4.89
N CYS A 56 -17.49 -2.31 5.88
CA CYS A 56 -17.88 -2.22 7.30
C CYS A 56 -17.87 -0.76 7.78
N LEU A 57 -16.86 0.03 7.41
CA LEU A 57 -16.81 1.46 7.74
C LEU A 57 -17.90 2.26 7.03
N ALA A 58 -18.17 1.97 5.76
CA ALA A 58 -19.23 2.61 4.97
C ALA A 58 -20.66 2.19 5.39
N GLY A 59 -20.81 1.11 6.17
CA GLY A 59 -22.12 0.60 6.64
C GLY A 59 -22.83 -0.33 5.68
N PHE A 60 -22.15 -0.77 4.59
CA PHE A 60 -22.71 -1.78 3.68
C PHE A 60 -22.65 -3.20 4.28
N TYR A 61 -21.70 -3.43 5.21
CA TYR A 61 -21.62 -4.67 5.97
C TYR A 61 -21.64 -4.36 7.47
N GLU A 62 -22.44 -5.10 8.20
CA GLU A 62 -22.42 -5.10 9.65
C GLU A 62 -21.34 -6.08 10.14
N PRO A 63 -20.41 -5.64 11.01
CA PRO A 63 -19.45 -6.55 11.65
C PRO A 63 -20.18 -7.60 12.49
N GLU A 64 -19.67 -8.83 12.52
CA GLU A 64 -20.19 -9.87 13.43
C GLU A 64 -19.71 -9.64 14.86
N ARG A 65 -18.54 -9.03 15.01
CA ARG A 65 -17.93 -8.62 16.28
C ARG A 65 -17.20 -7.31 16.11
N GLY A 66 -17.00 -6.62 17.20
CA GLY A 66 -16.25 -5.38 17.25
C GLY A 66 -17.06 -4.15 16.85
N ASP A 67 -16.43 -3.02 16.91
CA ASP A 67 -17.05 -1.71 16.80
C ASP A 67 -16.34 -0.79 15.82
N VAL A 68 -17.13 0.04 15.16
CA VAL A 68 -16.68 1.07 14.21
C VAL A 68 -17.00 2.44 14.81
N PHE A 69 -16.00 3.31 14.87
CA PHE A 69 -16.12 4.66 15.43
C PHE A 69 -15.73 5.72 14.41
N ILE A 70 -16.49 6.81 14.36
CA ILE A 70 -16.15 8.06 13.67
C ILE A 70 -16.37 9.21 14.67
N GLY A 71 -15.38 10.07 14.86
CA GLY A 71 -15.45 11.19 15.81
C GLY A 71 -15.74 10.76 17.26
N GLY A 72 -15.31 9.56 17.65
CA GLY A 72 -15.61 8.98 18.97
C GLY A 72 -17.01 8.37 19.10
N GLN A 73 -17.89 8.56 18.11
CA GLN A 73 -19.23 7.97 18.10
C GLN A 73 -19.18 6.57 17.49
N ARG A 74 -19.78 5.58 18.16
CA ARG A 74 -20.02 4.23 17.60
C ARG A 74 -21.10 4.32 16.52
N ILE A 75 -20.80 3.77 15.34
CA ILE A 75 -21.68 3.89 14.17
C ILE A 75 -22.18 2.56 13.61
N ASN A 76 -22.00 1.45 14.32
CA ASN A 76 -22.43 0.13 13.83
C ASN A 76 -23.91 0.13 13.39
N ASP A 77 -24.78 0.74 14.19
CA ASP A 77 -26.23 0.72 14.00
C ASP A 77 -26.73 1.75 12.97
N LEU A 78 -25.80 2.60 12.44
CA LEU A 78 -26.16 3.60 11.44
C LEU A 78 -26.13 2.99 10.03
N PRO A 79 -27.24 3.11 9.27
CA PRO A 79 -27.25 2.69 7.88
C PRO A 79 -26.33 3.59 7.02
N PRO A 80 -25.88 3.13 5.83
CA PRO A 80 -24.90 3.84 5.01
C PRO A 80 -25.23 5.33 4.75
N TYR A 81 -26.47 5.64 4.47
CA TYR A 81 -26.91 7.00 4.15
C TYR A 81 -26.93 7.98 5.34
N LYS A 82 -26.81 7.47 6.57
CA LYS A 82 -26.69 8.29 7.80
C LYS A 82 -25.25 8.43 8.30
N ARG A 83 -24.31 7.67 7.73
CA ARG A 83 -22.91 7.77 8.11
C ARG A 83 -22.26 9.02 7.49
N PRO A 84 -21.38 9.72 8.21
CA PRO A 84 -20.69 10.89 7.69
C PRO A 84 -19.54 10.49 6.72
N THR A 85 -19.76 9.47 5.91
CA THR A 85 -18.80 8.92 4.95
C THR A 85 -19.23 9.19 3.52
N GLY A 86 -18.25 9.42 2.65
CA GLY A 86 -18.46 9.49 1.21
C GLY A 86 -17.64 8.42 0.51
N THR A 87 -18.28 7.58 -0.30
CA THR A 87 -17.60 6.45 -0.98
C THR A 87 -17.50 6.68 -2.48
N VAL A 88 -16.27 6.58 -3.00
CA VAL A 88 -15.96 6.52 -4.44
C VAL A 88 -15.71 5.06 -4.79
N PHE A 89 -16.54 4.50 -5.65
CA PHE A 89 -16.50 3.09 -6.03
C PHE A 89 -15.59 2.84 -7.24
N GLN A 90 -15.12 1.61 -7.40
CA GLN A 90 -14.25 1.14 -8.46
C GLN A 90 -14.75 1.45 -9.89
N HIS A 91 -16.05 1.30 -10.14
CA HIS A 91 -16.67 1.59 -11.44
C HIS A 91 -17.33 2.98 -11.50
N TYR A 92 -16.87 3.92 -10.65
CA TYR A 92 -17.38 5.30 -10.54
C TYR A 92 -18.88 5.38 -10.18
N ALA A 93 -19.68 4.40 -10.55
CA ALA A 93 -21.12 4.30 -10.33
C ALA A 93 -21.89 5.57 -10.76
N LEU A 94 -21.47 6.18 -11.86
CA LEU A 94 -22.17 7.33 -12.44
C LEU A 94 -23.49 6.89 -13.05
N PHE A 95 -24.50 7.73 -12.94
CA PHE A 95 -25.80 7.52 -13.58
C PHE A 95 -25.68 7.87 -15.06
N PRO A 96 -25.75 6.89 -15.99
CA PRO A 96 -25.43 7.12 -17.40
C PRO A 96 -26.46 7.99 -18.13
N HIS A 97 -27.68 8.05 -17.61
CA HIS A 97 -28.81 8.83 -18.13
C HIS A 97 -28.88 10.27 -17.59
N MET A 98 -27.95 10.65 -16.72
CA MET A 98 -27.86 11.96 -16.11
C MET A 98 -26.65 12.72 -16.65
N THR A 99 -26.73 14.04 -16.72
CA THR A 99 -25.59 14.91 -17.02
C THR A 99 -24.57 14.90 -15.87
N VAL A 100 -23.40 15.51 -16.09
CA VAL A 100 -22.39 15.75 -15.04
C VAL A 100 -23.00 16.53 -13.89
N PHE A 101 -23.69 17.64 -14.20
CA PHE A 101 -24.38 18.45 -13.20
C PHE A 101 -25.36 17.59 -12.36
N GLU A 102 -26.20 16.84 -13.02
CA GLU A 102 -27.22 16.00 -12.35
C GLU A 102 -26.61 14.90 -11.49
N ASN A 103 -25.54 14.25 -11.96
CA ASN A 103 -24.78 13.28 -11.18
C ASN A 103 -24.25 13.90 -9.88
N VAL A 104 -23.60 15.06 -9.98
CA VAL A 104 -23.02 15.74 -8.81
C VAL A 104 -24.11 16.28 -7.88
N ALA A 105 -25.19 16.83 -8.44
CA ALA A 105 -26.32 17.38 -7.68
C ALA A 105 -27.17 16.32 -6.97
N TYR A 106 -27.07 15.04 -7.35
CA TYR A 106 -28.00 13.98 -6.95
C TYR A 106 -28.20 13.88 -5.44
N GLY A 107 -27.12 13.79 -4.68
CA GLY A 107 -27.16 13.70 -3.22
C GLY A 107 -27.77 14.93 -2.55
N LEU A 108 -27.50 16.12 -3.09
CA LEU A 108 -28.04 17.38 -2.59
C LEU A 108 -29.57 17.49 -2.85
N LYS A 109 -30.03 16.97 -4.00
CA LYS A 109 -31.47 16.89 -4.33
C LYS A 109 -32.21 15.95 -3.36
N ILE A 110 -31.60 14.79 -3.00
CA ILE A 110 -32.16 13.86 -2.01
C ILE A 110 -32.29 14.53 -0.63
N LYS A 111 -31.31 15.36 -0.26
CA LYS A 111 -31.36 16.16 0.98
C LYS A 111 -32.36 17.33 0.90
N LYS A 112 -33.06 17.50 -0.21
CA LYS A 112 -34.04 18.58 -0.46
C LYS A 112 -33.45 19.97 -0.29
N MET A 113 -32.18 20.15 -0.67
CA MET A 113 -31.51 21.45 -0.61
C MET A 113 -32.13 22.43 -1.63
N PRO A 114 -32.18 23.75 -1.34
CA PRO A 114 -32.68 24.75 -2.28
C PRO A 114 -31.92 24.75 -3.61
N PRO A 115 -32.57 24.94 -4.77
CA PRO A 115 -31.94 24.90 -6.09
C PRO A 115 -30.73 25.85 -6.23
N ALA A 116 -30.82 27.05 -5.68
CA ALA A 116 -29.72 28.04 -5.73
C ALA A 116 -28.46 27.54 -4.98
N GLU A 117 -28.64 26.85 -3.83
CA GLU A 117 -27.55 26.27 -3.08
C GLU A 117 -26.95 25.06 -3.79
N ILE A 118 -27.79 24.23 -4.42
CA ILE A 118 -27.34 23.11 -5.26
C ILE A 118 -26.45 23.63 -6.38
N GLN A 119 -26.92 24.65 -7.13
CA GLN A 119 -26.14 25.26 -8.21
C GLN A 119 -24.78 25.73 -7.72
N LYS A 120 -24.74 26.45 -6.59
CA LYS A 120 -23.51 26.98 -6.00
C LYS A 120 -22.56 25.84 -5.61
N LYS A 121 -23.01 24.83 -4.86
CA LYS A 121 -22.18 23.71 -4.40
C LYS A 121 -21.67 22.87 -5.57
N VAL A 122 -22.49 22.59 -6.56
CA VAL A 122 -22.09 21.83 -7.75
C VAL A 122 -21.04 22.59 -8.54
N SER A 123 -21.24 23.89 -8.83
CA SER A 123 -20.24 24.69 -9.53
C SER A 123 -18.91 24.75 -8.80
N GLN A 124 -18.92 24.89 -7.46
CA GLN A 124 -17.71 24.85 -6.63
C GLN A 124 -17.03 23.47 -6.70
N GLY A 125 -17.80 22.38 -6.60
CA GLY A 125 -17.27 21.02 -6.69
C GLY A 125 -16.65 20.70 -8.05
N LEU A 126 -17.29 21.14 -9.14
CA LEU A 126 -16.76 20.98 -10.49
C LEU A 126 -15.49 21.82 -10.72
N ALA A 127 -15.48 23.07 -10.26
CA ALA A 127 -14.29 23.93 -10.33
C ALA A 127 -13.11 23.34 -9.54
N LEU A 128 -13.37 22.79 -8.34
CA LEU A 128 -12.38 22.12 -7.50
C LEU A 128 -11.64 20.99 -8.23
N LEU A 129 -12.34 20.28 -9.12
CA LEU A 129 -11.87 19.11 -9.85
C LEU A 129 -11.61 19.40 -11.35
N GLN A 130 -11.53 20.68 -11.74
CA GLN A 130 -11.22 21.11 -13.11
C GLN A 130 -12.21 20.56 -14.15
N LEU A 131 -13.50 20.56 -13.82
CA LEU A 131 -14.61 20.07 -14.66
C LEU A 131 -15.54 21.21 -15.13
N THR A 132 -15.15 22.47 -14.95
CA THR A 132 -15.93 23.63 -15.39
C THR A 132 -16.17 23.55 -16.88
N GLY A 133 -17.41 23.84 -17.34
CA GLY A 133 -17.81 23.77 -18.74
C GLY A 133 -18.17 22.36 -19.24
N MET A 134 -18.26 21.37 -18.33
CA MET A 134 -18.67 20.00 -18.65
C MET A 134 -20.04 19.64 -18.05
N GLU A 135 -20.74 20.60 -17.50
CA GLU A 135 -21.96 20.43 -16.70
C GLU A 135 -23.07 19.65 -17.46
N ASP A 136 -23.23 19.95 -18.75
CA ASP A 136 -24.28 19.40 -19.60
C ASP A 136 -23.88 18.11 -20.31
N ARG A 137 -22.63 17.66 -20.17
CA ARG A 137 -22.18 16.41 -20.78
C ARG A 137 -22.73 15.19 -20.04
N SER A 138 -22.99 14.12 -20.79
CA SER A 138 -23.27 12.81 -20.21
C SER A 138 -21.96 12.07 -19.86
N PRO A 139 -21.96 11.08 -18.94
CA PRO A 139 -20.78 10.31 -18.58
C PRO A 139 -20.08 9.66 -19.78
N ASN A 140 -20.83 9.21 -20.79
CA ASN A 140 -20.29 8.56 -21.98
C ASN A 140 -19.47 9.51 -22.89
N GLN A 141 -19.58 10.81 -22.69
CA GLN A 141 -18.82 11.84 -23.41
C GLN A 141 -17.52 12.23 -22.68
N LEU A 142 -17.20 11.56 -21.58
CA LEU A 142 -16.06 11.85 -20.73
C LEU A 142 -14.99 10.76 -20.81
N SER A 143 -13.72 11.17 -20.72
CA SER A 143 -12.62 10.21 -20.49
C SER A 143 -12.74 9.54 -19.12
N GLY A 144 -12.09 8.40 -18.91
CA GLY A 144 -12.11 7.68 -17.63
C GLY A 144 -11.66 8.55 -16.44
N GLY A 145 -10.61 9.36 -16.62
CA GLY A 145 -10.16 10.30 -15.58
C GLY A 145 -11.18 11.42 -15.29
N GLN A 146 -11.91 11.89 -16.32
CA GLN A 146 -13.00 12.85 -16.12
C GLN A 146 -14.19 12.21 -15.38
N GLN A 147 -14.56 10.98 -15.74
CA GLN A 147 -15.61 10.23 -15.03
C GLN A 147 -15.25 10.05 -13.54
N GLN A 148 -14.01 9.70 -13.27
CA GLN A 148 -13.51 9.59 -11.91
C GLN A 148 -13.62 10.90 -11.14
N ARG A 149 -13.19 12.03 -11.72
CA ARG A 149 -13.32 13.35 -11.10
C ARG A 149 -14.79 13.70 -10.86
N VAL A 150 -15.71 13.38 -11.76
CA VAL A 150 -17.15 13.54 -11.53
C VAL A 150 -17.63 12.70 -10.35
N ALA A 151 -17.19 11.43 -10.23
CA ALA A 151 -17.53 10.59 -9.09
C ALA A 151 -17.01 11.16 -7.75
N ILE A 152 -15.80 11.71 -7.75
CA ILE A 152 -15.23 12.40 -6.58
C ILE A 152 -16.04 13.67 -6.28
N ALA A 153 -16.38 14.51 -7.28
CA ALA A 153 -17.20 15.70 -7.10
C ALA A 153 -18.55 15.38 -6.46
N ARG A 154 -19.22 14.34 -6.97
CA ARG A 154 -20.53 13.87 -6.45
C ARG A 154 -20.48 13.52 -4.97
N VAL A 155 -19.36 12.99 -4.52
CA VAL A 155 -19.12 12.65 -3.10
C VAL A 155 -18.83 13.92 -2.29
N LEU A 156 -17.91 14.76 -2.77
CA LEU A 156 -17.39 15.92 -2.02
C LEU A 156 -18.43 17.02 -1.80
N VAL A 157 -19.36 17.24 -2.73
CA VAL A 157 -20.40 18.27 -2.56
C VAL A 157 -21.34 17.98 -1.39
N ASN A 158 -21.37 16.73 -0.92
CA ASN A 158 -22.13 16.33 0.26
C ASN A 158 -21.37 16.60 1.58
N GLU A 159 -20.14 17.09 1.51
CA GLU A 159 -19.27 17.46 2.65
C GLU A 159 -19.09 16.28 3.65
N PRO A 160 -18.59 15.12 3.20
CA PRO A 160 -18.37 14.00 4.10
C PRO A 160 -17.23 14.30 5.07
N GLU A 161 -17.28 13.74 6.28
CA GLU A 161 -16.20 13.84 7.27
C GLU A 161 -15.10 12.81 7.00
N VAL A 162 -15.42 11.70 6.33
CA VAL A 162 -14.49 10.62 5.96
C VAL A 162 -14.67 10.28 4.48
N LEU A 163 -13.58 10.20 3.76
CA LEU A 163 -13.57 9.83 2.34
C LEU A 163 -13.08 8.40 2.17
N LEU A 164 -13.82 7.61 1.42
CA LEU A 164 -13.54 6.20 1.18
C LEU A 164 -13.34 5.96 -0.32
N PHE A 165 -12.22 5.36 -0.70
CA PHE A 165 -11.91 4.99 -2.09
C PHE A 165 -11.79 3.47 -2.20
N ASP A 166 -12.67 2.83 -2.99
CA ASP A 166 -12.63 1.38 -3.26
C ASP A 166 -12.04 1.15 -4.66
N GLU A 167 -10.73 0.93 -4.76
CA GLU A 167 -9.96 0.71 -5.99
C GLU A 167 -10.23 1.74 -7.11
N PRO A 168 -10.17 3.05 -6.84
CA PRO A 168 -10.70 4.06 -7.75
C PRO A 168 -9.93 4.19 -9.08
N LEU A 169 -8.68 3.72 -9.16
CA LEU A 169 -7.81 3.87 -10.34
C LEU A 169 -7.71 2.61 -11.20
N SER A 170 -8.36 1.50 -10.79
CA SER A 170 -8.20 0.19 -11.44
C SER A 170 -8.63 0.16 -12.93
N ASN A 171 -9.55 1.03 -13.32
CA ASN A 171 -10.10 1.09 -14.68
C ASN A 171 -9.38 2.10 -15.61
N LEU A 172 -8.27 2.71 -15.15
CA LEU A 172 -7.50 3.69 -15.92
C LEU A 172 -6.26 3.04 -16.54
N ASP A 173 -5.83 3.59 -17.69
CA ASP A 173 -4.54 3.26 -18.27
C ASP A 173 -3.37 3.73 -17.37
N ALA A 174 -2.18 3.17 -17.58
CA ALA A 174 -1.01 3.40 -16.72
C ALA A 174 -0.62 4.89 -16.62
N LYS A 175 -0.64 5.63 -17.75
CA LYS A 175 -0.26 7.05 -17.77
C LYS A 175 -1.25 7.91 -17.00
N LEU A 176 -2.54 7.68 -17.22
CA LEU A 176 -3.61 8.40 -16.54
C LEU A 176 -3.65 8.05 -15.04
N ARG A 177 -3.34 6.80 -14.68
CA ARG A 177 -3.25 6.35 -13.29
C ARG A 177 -2.17 7.13 -12.53
N VAL A 178 -0.95 7.26 -13.09
CA VAL A 178 0.13 8.05 -12.48
C VAL A 178 -0.30 9.50 -12.25
N TYR A 179 -0.94 10.12 -13.24
CA TYR A 179 -1.44 11.50 -13.13
C TYR A 179 -2.50 11.62 -12.01
N MET A 180 -3.47 10.71 -11.98
CA MET A 180 -4.57 10.73 -11.02
C MET A 180 -4.14 10.44 -9.58
N ARG A 181 -3.07 9.66 -9.37
CA ARG A 181 -2.45 9.50 -8.04
C ARG A 181 -2.06 10.85 -7.45
N GLY A 182 -1.35 11.68 -8.23
CA GLY A 182 -0.96 13.02 -7.80
C GLY A 182 -2.15 13.93 -7.49
N GLU A 183 -3.19 13.89 -8.32
CA GLU A 183 -4.42 14.67 -8.14
C GLU A 183 -5.17 14.28 -6.85
N ILE A 184 -5.33 12.96 -6.58
CA ILE A 184 -5.98 12.48 -5.36
C ILE A 184 -5.18 12.88 -4.12
N ARG A 185 -3.86 12.75 -4.16
CA ARG A 185 -2.98 13.16 -3.06
C ARG A 185 -3.11 14.65 -2.76
N ALA A 186 -2.96 15.50 -3.79
CA ALA A 186 -3.07 16.96 -3.66
C ALA A 186 -4.46 17.39 -3.16
N LEU A 187 -5.51 16.73 -3.66
CA LEU A 187 -6.88 16.96 -3.21
C LEU A 187 -7.06 16.65 -1.72
N GLN A 188 -6.59 15.50 -1.28
CA GLN A 188 -6.68 15.07 0.11
C GLN A 188 -5.93 16.02 1.03
N GLU A 189 -4.71 16.42 0.68
CA GLU A 189 -3.89 17.36 1.46
C GLU A 189 -4.57 18.75 1.56
N ARG A 190 -5.15 19.25 0.47
CA ARG A 190 -5.89 20.51 0.45
C ARG A 190 -7.13 20.49 1.33
N LEU A 191 -7.86 19.39 1.34
CA LEU A 191 -9.08 19.23 2.13
C LEU A 191 -8.79 18.91 3.60
N GLY A 192 -7.68 18.23 3.90
CA GLY A 192 -7.35 17.73 5.24
C GLY A 192 -8.39 16.74 5.78
N ILE A 193 -9.06 16.01 4.90
CA ILE A 193 -10.10 15.03 5.24
C ILE A 193 -9.48 13.67 5.55
N THR A 194 -9.98 12.98 6.58
CA THR A 194 -9.57 11.59 6.87
C THR A 194 -10.00 10.68 5.73
N THR A 195 -9.03 9.99 5.13
CA THR A 195 -9.26 9.21 3.92
C THR A 195 -8.79 7.77 4.08
N LEU A 196 -9.67 6.83 3.75
CA LEU A 196 -9.33 5.42 3.59
C LEU A 196 -9.30 5.08 2.10
N TYR A 197 -8.19 4.56 1.65
CA TYR A 197 -7.95 4.15 0.27
C TYR A 197 -7.71 2.65 0.20
N VAL A 198 -8.40 1.95 -0.68
CA VAL A 198 -8.20 0.52 -0.92
C VAL A 198 -7.59 0.32 -2.28
N THR A 199 -6.51 -0.42 -2.36
CA THR A 199 -5.88 -0.84 -3.62
C THR A 199 -5.14 -2.17 -3.46
N HIS A 200 -4.84 -2.83 -4.57
CA HIS A 200 -3.89 -3.91 -4.66
C HIS A 200 -2.59 -3.48 -5.38
N ASP A 201 -2.53 -2.25 -5.86
CA ASP A 201 -1.38 -1.67 -6.56
C ASP A 201 -0.41 -1.05 -5.53
N GLN A 202 0.81 -1.60 -5.50
CA GLN A 202 1.86 -1.18 -4.56
C GLN A 202 2.36 0.24 -4.86
N GLU A 203 2.49 0.60 -6.16
CA GLU A 203 2.93 1.93 -6.54
C GLU A 203 1.91 3.01 -6.16
N GLU A 204 0.60 2.70 -6.23
CA GLU A 204 -0.43 3.58 -5.71
C GLU A 204 -0.23 3.80 -4.22
N ALA A 205 -0.19 2.71 -3.44
CA ALA A 205 -0.04 2.79 -2.00
C ALA A 205 1.21 3.57 -1.59
N MET A 206 2.37 3.26 -2.20
CA MET A 206 3.65 3.91 -1.89
C MET A 206 3.66 5.40 -2.22
N SER A 207 3.01 5.81 -3.32
CA SER A 207 3.07 7.20 -3.80
C SER A 207 2.10 8.15 -3.13
N ILE A 208 0.90 7.67 -2.70
CA ILE A 208 -0.15 8.56 -2.21
C ILE A 208 -0.34 8.55 -0.70
N SER A 209 0.11 7.50 0.00
CA SER A 209 -0.25 7.27 1.39
C SER A 209 0.59 8.06 2.39
N HIS A 210 -0.01 8.43 3.50
CA HIS A 210 0.71 8.81 4.72
C HIS A 210 1.00 7.57 5.58
N THR A 211 0.06 6.62 5.58
CA THR A 211 0.15 5.35 6.29
C THR A 211 -0.33 4.24 5.37
N ILE A 212 0.37 3.12 5.35
CA ILE A 212 -0.05 1.89 4.68
C ILE A 212 -0.34 0.85 5.75
N VAL A 213 -1.45 0.13 5.59
CA VAL A 213 -1.80 -1.06 6.37
C VAL A 213 -1.79 -2.25 5.43
N ILE A 214 -0.82 -3.13 5.60
CA ILE A 214 -0.73 -4.35 4.81
C ILE A 214 -1.61 -5.43 5.43
N MET A 215 -2.50 -5.97 4.61
CA MET A 215 -3.42 -7.02 5.00
C MET A 215 -3.11 -8.34 4.30
N ASN A 216 -3.21 -9.44 5.04
CA ASN A 216 -3.10 -10.79 4.52
C ASN A 216 -4.11 -11.70 5.22
N LYS A 217 -4.89 -12.48 4.47
CA LYS A 217 -5.86 -13.47 4.99
C LYS A 217 -6.73 -12.93 6.14
N GLY A 218 -7.20 -11.69 6.02
CA GLY A 218 -8.09 -11.04 6.98
C GLY A 218 -7.40 -10.34 8.16
N ASN A 219 -6.08 -10.45 8.29
CA ASN A 219 -5.31 -9.88 9.38
C ASN A 219 -4.45 -8.69 8.90
N ILE A 220 -4.03 -7.83 9.85
CA ILE A 220 -2.99 -6.83 9.62
C ILE A 220 -1.63 -7.51 9.79
N GLU A 221 -0.79 -7.45 8.77
CA GLU A 221 0.59 -7.95 8.81
C GLU A 221 1.56 -6.87 9.34
N GLN A 222 1.40 -5.65 8.84
CA GLN A 222 2.21 -4.50 9.24
C GLN A 222 1.48 -3.21 8.91
N SER A 223 1.71 -2.17 9.70
CA SER A 223 1.32 -0.80 9.38
C SER A 223 2.47 0.16 9.63
N GLY A 224 2.60 1.19 8.79
CA GLY A 224 3.64 2.21 8.89
C GLY A 224 3.60 3.19 7.73
N THR A 225 4.56 4.11 7.69
CA THR A 225 4.78 4.96 6.51
C THR A 225 5.26 4.13 5.32
N PRO A 226 5.11 4.62 4.08
CA PRO A 226 5.64 3.93 2.90
C PRO A 226 7.12 3.55 3.04
N LEU A 227 7.93 4.46 3.59
CA LEU A 227 9.37 4.24 3.76
C LEU A 227 9.68 3.13 4.78
N GLU A 228 8.97 3.11 5.93
CA GLU A 228 9.12 2.05 6.94
C GLU A 228 8.72 0.69 6.39
N ILE A 229 7.58 0.60 5.70
CA ILE A 229 7.11 -0.64 5.08
C ILE A 229 8.13 -1.20 4.07
N TYR A 230 8.77 -0.32 3.29
CA TYR A 230 9.73 -0.72 2.27
C TYR A 230 11.08 -1.14 2.85
N ARG A 231 11.62 -0.34 3.79
CA ARG A 231 12.97 -0.53 4.35
C ARG A 231 13.01 -1.50 5.53
N GLN A 232 11.91 -1.58 6.30
CA GLN A 232 11.85 -2.37 7.54
C GLN A 232 10.65 -3.32 7.54
N PRO A 233 10.57 -4.24 6.55
CA PRO A 233 9.48 -5.22 6.51
C PRO A 233 9.58 -6.16 7.72
N GLN A 234 8.48 -6.26 8.49
CA GLN A 234 8.45 -7.04 9.73
C GLN A 234 8.35 -8.56 9.49
N THR A 235 7.85 -8.96 8.32
CA THR A 235 7.70 -10.37 7.96
C THR A 235 8.23 -10.62 6.54
N PRO A 236 8.63 -11.85 6.20
CA PRO A 236 9.00 -12.21 4.83
C PRO A 236 7.87 -11.96 3.83
N PHE A 237 6.61 -12.15 4.27
CA PHE A 237 5.44 -11.83 3.45
C PHE A 237 5.44 -10.35 3.04
N VAL A 238 5.64 -9.44 3.98
CA VAL A 238 5.67 -7.99 3.69
C VAL A 238 6.84 -7.65 2.78
N ALA A 239 8.03 -8.21 3.05
CA ALA A 239 9.21 -7.98 2.23
C ALA A 239 8.98 -8.37 0.76
N GLU A 240 8.41 -9.57 0.52
CA GLU A 240 8.14 -10.12 -0.80
C GLU A 240 6.94 -9.45 -1.49
N PHE A 241 5.90 -9.11 -0.70
CA PHE A 241 4.72 -8.48 -1.24
C PHE A 241 4.99 -7.04 -1.72
N ILE A 242 5.95 -6.33 -1.09
CA ILE A 242 6.32 -4.94 -1.44
C ILE A 242 7.54 -4.91 -2.37
N GLY A 243 7.42 -5.51 -3.54
CA GLY A 243 8.46 -5.52 -4.57
C GLY A 243 9.42 -6.71 -4.48
N THR A 244 10.34 -6.78 -5.44
CA THR A 244 11.35 -7.84 -5.49
C THR A 244 12.28 -7.76 -4.27
N THR A 245 12.60 -8.92 -3.69
CA THR A 245 13.42 -8.99 -2.47
C THR A 245 14.38 -10.16 -2.56
N ASN A 246 15.64 -9.94 -2.18
CA ASN A 246 16.61 -10.99 -1.92
C ASN A 246 16.54 -11.41 -0.45
N PHE A 247 16.49 -12.70 -0.20
CA PHE A 247 16.58 -13.29 1.13
C PHE A 247 17.87 -14.10 1.20
N LEU A 248 18.87 -13.58 1.89
CA LEU A 248 20.13 -14.25 2.08
C LEU A 248 20.12 -14.98 3.42
N LYS A 249 20.44 -16.26 3.41
CA LYS A 249 20.60 -17.03 4.64
C LYS A 249 21.90 -16.64 5.32
N GLY A 250 21.82 -16.36 6.61
CA GLY A 250 23.00 -16.02 7.41
C GLY A 250 22.90 -16.56 8.83
N GLU A 251 24.01 -16.49 9.53
CA GLU A 251 24.10 -16.83 10.94
C GLU A 251 24.62 -15.64 11.73
N VAL A 252 24.04 -15.40 12.90
CA VAL A 252 24.47 -14.32 13.79
C VAL A 252 25.90 -14.60 14.24
N ALA A 253 26.81 -13.68 13.95
CA ALA A 253 28.19 -13.74 14.46
C ALA A 253 28.32 -13.00 15.79
N GLN A 254 27.78 -11.78 15.87
CA GLN A 254 27.78 -10.95 17.07
C GLN A 254 26.58 -10.02 17.09
N VAL A 255 26.12 -9.62 18.27
CA VAL A 255 25.07 -8.60 18.47
C VAL A 255 25.62 -7.54 19.42
N ASP A 256 25.58 -6.29 18.98
CA ASP A 256 25.93 -5.10 19.74
C ASP A 256 24.69 -4.25 20.03
N ASP A 257 24.82 -3.19 20.81
CA ASP A 257 23.70 -2.31 21.17
C ASP A 257 23.06 -1.60 19.95
N HIS A 258 23.79 -1.45 18.85
CA HIS A 258 23.35 -0.69 17.66
C HIS A 258 23.42 -1.46 16.35
N SER A 259 24.03 -2.66 16.35
CA SER A 259 24.21 -3.45 15.13
C SER A 259 24.19 -4.95 15.41
N ILE A 260 23.94 -5.72 14.37
CA ILE A 260 24.11 -7.15 14.33
C ILE A 260 25.08 -7.53 13.23
N GLN A 261 26.10 -8.32 13.57
CA GLN A 261 27.00 -8.92 12.61
C GLN A 261 26.46 -10.27 12.18
N VAL A 262 26.30 -10.46 10.89
CA VAL A 262 25.77 -11.68 10.31
C VAL A 262 26.76 -12.24 9.31
N SER A 263 27.09 -13.52 9.43
CA SER A 263 27.86 -14.24 8.43
C SER A 263 26.93 -14.70 7.31
N VAL A 264 27.15 -14.16 6.10
CA VAL A 264 26.44 -14.52 4.86
C VAL A 264 27.46 -15.06 3.87
N HIS A 265 27.38 -16.33 3.49
CA HIS A 265 28.35 -16.98 2.57
C HIS A 265 29.81 -16.82 3.00
N GLY A 266 30.08 -16.78 4.30
CA GLY A 266 31.45 -16.61 4.83
C GLY A 266 31.91 -15.15 4.92
N VAL A 267 31.11 -14.20 4.46
CA VAL A 267 31.36 -12.76 4.60
C VAL A 267 30.63 -12.22 5.83
N ILE A 268 31.33 -11.47 6.67
CA ILE A 268 30.70 -10.79 7.82
C ILE A 268 30.16 -9.45 7.38
N ILE A 269 28.86 -9.24 7.62
CA ILE A 269 28.10 -8.03 7.26
C ILE A 269 27.58 -7.40 8.55
N SER A 270 27.79 -6.10 8.74
CA SER A 270 27.31 -5.36 9.90
C SER A 270 26.02 -4.61 9.56
N ILE A 271 24.91 -4.96 10.17
CA ILE A 271 23.58 -4.45 9.86
C ILE A 271 23.09 -3.60 11.05
N PRO A 272 22.74 -2.31 10.84
CA PRO A 272 22.22 -1.45 11.90
C PRO A 272 20.89 -1.97 12.47
N LEU A 273 20.73 -1.94 13.80
CA LEU A 273 19.48 -2.27 14.47
C LEU A 273 18.75 -0.98 14.86
N ALA A 274 17.64 -0.71 14.19
CA ALA A 274 16.74 0.37 14.56
C ALA A 274 15.97 -0.01 15.84
N GLY A 275 16.38 0.52 17.00
CA GLY A 275 15.69 0.30 18.29
C GLY A 275 16.45 -0.53 19.32
N GLY A 276 17.72 -0.85 19.06
CA GLY A 276 18.57 -1.59 20.00
C GLY A 276 18.47 -3.12 19.84
N PRO A 277 19.18 -3.89 20.67
CA PRO A 277 19.26 -5.34 20.56
C PRO A 277 17.89 -5.98 20.79
N ASP A 278 17.25 -6.44 19.72
CA ASP A 278 16.03 -7.25 19.84
C ASP A 278 16.42 -8.66 20.30
N GLN A 279 15.90 -9.09 21.47
CA GLN A 279 16.10 -10.44 22.02
C GLN A 279 15.73 -11.55 21.01
N LYS A 280 15.01 -11.22 19.95
CA LYS A 280 14.66 -12.15 18.86
C LYS A 280 15.88 -12.67 18.11
N PHE A 281 16.96 -11.89 18.00
CA PHE A 281 18.16 -12.31 17.27
C PHE A 281 19.10 -13.14 18.14
N GLY A 282 19.02 -13.03 19.47
CA GLY A 282 19.51 -13.94 20.49
C GLY A 282 21.01 -14.09 20.58
N GLN A 283 21.53 -15.26 20.20
CA GLN A 283 22.90 -15.68 20.46
C GLN A 283 23.66 -15.94 19.16
N PRO A 284 25.00 -15.81 19.14
CA PRO A 284 25.85 -16.25 18.04
C PRO A 284 25.50 -17.67 17.58
N GLY A 285 25.53 -17.90 16.27
CA GLY A 285 25.15 -19.16 15.63
C GLY A 285 23.65 -19.30 15.32
N LYS A 286 22.80 -18.35 15.72
CA LYS A 286 21.38 -18.41 15.39
C LYS A 286 21.15 -18.09 13.90
N PRO A 287 20.35 -18.93 13.17
CA PRO A 287 20.03 -18.65 11.77
C PRO A 287 19.12 -17.42 11.64
N VAL A 288 19.43 -16.58 10.66
CA VAL A 288 18.68 -15.36 10.32
C VAL A 288 18.53 -15.22 8.81
N LEU A 289 17.59 -14.36 8.40
CA LEU A 289 17.45 -13.92 7.02
C LEU A 289 17.92 -12.47 6.92
N VAL A 290 18.87 -12.21 6.05
CA VAL A 290 19.21 -10.86 5.62
C VAL A 290 18.34 -10.52 4.41
N VAL A 291 17.58 -9.46 4.54
CA VAL A 291 16.67 -8.93 3.52
C VAL A 291 17.36 -7.79 2.80
N SER A 292 17.47 -7.88 1.49
CA SER A 292 18.05 -6.83 0.64
C SER A 292 17.19 -6.59 -0.59
N ARG A 293 17.10 -5.33 -1.01
CA ARG A 293 16.45 -4.96 -2.27
C ARG A 293 17.42 -5.05 -3.43
N PRO A 294 16.99 -5.44 -4.65
CA PRO A 294 17.86 -5.57 -5.81
C PRO A 294 18.65 -4.29 -6.15
N GLU A 295 18.05 -3.12 -5.97
CA GLU A 295 18.67 -1.82 -6.23
C GLU A 295 19.66 -1.37 -5.15
N MET A 296 19.71 -2.07 -4.02
CA MET A 296 20.66 -1.82 -2.91
C MET A 296 21.92 -2.70 -3.03
N ILE A 297 21.98 -3.55 -4.05
CA ILE A 297 23.15 -4.39 -4.35
C ILE A 297 23.87 -3.77 -5.53
N ARG A 298 25.18 -3.59 -5.40
CA ARG A 298 26.04 -3.02 -6.46
C ARG A 298 27.07 -4.01 -6.94
N PHE A 299 27.44 -3.90 -8.20
CA PHE A 299 28.60 -4.60 -8.73
C PHE A 299 29.88 -3.88 -8.30
N ALA A 300 30.86 -4.65 -7.85
CA ALA A 300 32.16 -4.16 -7.47
C ALA A 300 32.99 -3.79 -8.68
N GLU A 301 33.82 -2.74 -8.57
CA GLU A 301 34.89 -2.39 -9.52
C GLU A 301 36.20 -3.01 -9.01
N GLY A 302 36.48 -4.28 -9.38
CA GLY A 302 37.67 -5.02 -8.99
C GLY A 302 37.46 -6.07 -7.90
N GLU A 303 38.53 -6.84 -7.61
CA GLU A 303 38.55 -7.86 -6.55
C GLU A 303 38.95 -7.19 -5.23
N GLU A 304 38.01 -6.97 -4.32
CA GLU A 304 38.27 -6.52 -2.95
C GLU A 304 37.77 -7.59 -1.96
N GLU A 305 38.42 -7.69 -0.81
CA GLU A 305 37.99 -8.62 0.26
C GLU A 305 36.59 -8.31 0.78
N GLY A 306 35.88 -9.35 1.21
CA GLY A 306 34.58 -9.20 1.86
C GLY A 306 33.37 -9.09 0.93
N ARG A 307 33.50 -9.51 -0.32
CA ARG A 307 32.43 -9.45 -1.34
C ARG A 307 31.84 -10.80 -1.66
N LEU A 308 30.56 -10.79 -2.02
CA LEU A 308 29.87 -11.96 -2.53
C LEU A 308 30.23 -12.18 -3.99
N SER A 309 30.66 -13.39 -4.36
CA SER A 309 31.05 -13.75 -5.73
C SER A 309 29.99 -14.61 -6.39
N GLY A 310 29.81 -14.42 -7.69
CA GLY A 310 28.86 -15.19 -8.48
C GLY A 310 29.02 -14.98 -9.98
N LYS A 311 28.10 -15.59 -10.75
CA LYS A 311 28.07 -15.47 -12.21
C LYS A 311 26.71 -14.97 -12.67
N VAL A 312 26.69 -14.06 -13.64
CA VAL A 312 25.45 -13.61 -14.26
C VAL A 312 24.78 -14.78 -14.97
N LYS A 313 23.59 -15.17 -14.50
CA LYS A 313 22.76 -16.21 -15.11
C LYS A 313 21.85 -15.64 -16.19
N GLU A 314 21.23 -14.50 -15.91
CA GLU A 314 20.31 -13.81 -16.80
C GLU A 314 20.43 -12.30 -16.62
N ALA A 315 20.10 -11.54 -17.67
CA ALA A 315 20.06 -10.09 -17.66
C ALA A 315 18.87 -9.59 -18.49
N PHE A 316 18.04 -8.75 -17.88
CA PHE A 316 16.84 -8.20 -18.50
C PHE A 316 16.95 -6.67 -18.57
N PHE A 317 16.96 -6.14 -19.78
CA PHE A 317 16.92 -4.69 -19.99
C PHE A 317 15.47 -4.17 -19.87
N LEU A 318 15.21 -3.37 -18.86
CA LEU A 318 13.88 -2.82 -18.55
C LEU A 318 13.77 -1.30 -18.85
N GLY A 319 14.62 -0.80 -19.72
CA GLY A 319 14.71 0.63 -20.05
C GLY A 319 15.71 1.37 -19.18
N SER A 320 15.27 2.02 -18.10
CA SER A 320 16.15 2.77 -17.19
C SER A 320 16.96 1.89 -16.24
N VAL A 321 16.64 0.60 -16.15
CA VAL A 321 17.27 -0.37 -15.25
C VAL A 321 17.59 -1.64 -16.02
N VAL A 322 18.71 -2.29 -15.71
CA VAL A 322 18.97 -3.69 -16.07
C VAL A 322 18.84 -4.53 -14.81
N ARG A 323 17.93 -5.50 -14.84
CA ARG A 323 17.81 -6.51 -13.81
C ARG A 323 18.66 -7.71 -14.14
N TYR A 324 19.59 -8.04 -13.26
CA TYR A 324 20.42 -9.23 -13.35
C TYR A 324 19.95 -10.29 -12.36
N VAL A 325 20.04 -11.55 -12.77
CA VAL A 325 19.98 -12.72 -11.90
C VAL A 325 21.40 -13.24 -11.78
N VAL A 326 21.98 -13.14 -10.62
CA VAL A 326 23.34 -13.63 -10.32
C VAL A 326 23.22 -14.94 -9.56
N GLU A 327 23.86 -16.00 -10.06
CA GLU A 327 23.98 -17.29 -9.39
C GLU A 327 25.28 -17.28 -8.58
N MET A 328 25.13 -17.43 -7.27
CA MET A 328 26.22 -17.49 -6.31
C MET A 328 26.90 -18.85 -6.33
N ASP A 329 28.11 -18.98 -5.78
CA ASP A 329 28.88 -20.23 -5.77
C ASP A 329 28.18 -21.38 -5.05
N ASN A 330 27.26 -21.09 -4.14
CA ASN A 330 26.42 -22.09 -3.44
C ASN A 330 25.10 -22.43 -4.17
N GLY A 331 24.88 -21.87 -5.38
CA GLY A 331 23.67 -22.08 -6.19
C GLY A 331 22.48 -21.18 -5.82
N GLU A 332 22.58 -20.31 -4.81
CA GLU A 332 21.55 -19.30 -4.53
C GLU A 332 21.53 -18.23 -5.62
N GLN A 333 20.34 -17.66 -5.90
CA GLN A 333 20.17 -16.61 -6.89
C GLN A 333 19.89 -15.28 -6.21
N ILE A 334 20.61 -14.24 -6.65
CA ILE A 334 20.46 -12.87 -6.18
C ILE A 334 20.02 -12.00 -7.35
N HIS A 335 18.98 -11.20 -7.13
CA HIS A 335 18.55 -10.16 -8.07
C HIS A 335 19.32 -8.87 -7.81
N VAL A 336 19.84 -8.26 -8.85
CA VAL A 336 20.54 -6.97 -8.81
C VAL A 336 19.91 -6.04 -9.85
N ASP A 337 19.45 -4.88 -9.44
CA ASP A 337 18.92 -3.85 -10.32
C ASP A 337 19.94 -2.72 -10.47
N GLU A 338 20.59 -2.65 -11.64
CA GLU A 338 21.59 -1.62 -11.97
C GLU A 338 20.90 -0.51 -12.78
N PRO A 339 20.78 0.72 -12.22
CA PRO A 339 20.20 1.83 -12.95
C PRO A 339 21.19 2.39 -13.97
N ASN A 340 20.74 2.66 -15.20
CA ASN A 340 21.52 3.27 -16.28
C ASN A 340 22.93 2.68 -16.43
N PRO A 341 23.09 1.36 -16.65
CA PRO A 341 24.40 0.72 -16.67
C PRO A 341 25.26 1.25 -17.80
N LYS A 342 26.50 1.59 -17.48
CA LYS A 342 27.50 1.99 -18.49
C LYS A 342 27.97 0.80 -19.34
N GLN A 343 27.94 -0.38 -18.78
CA GLN A 343 28.34 -1.62 -19.42
C GLN A 343 27.35 -2.73 -19.12
N PHE A 344 26.90 -3.42 -20.15
CA PHE A 344 26.02 -4.58 -20.02
C PHE A 344 26.85 -5.83 -19.70
N ARG A 345 26.50 -6.52 -18.60
CA ARG A 345 27.14 -7.78 -18.20
C ARG A 345 26.41 -8.95 -18.84
N GLY A 346 27.09 -9.66 -19.73
CA GLY A 346 26.51 -10.82 -20.41
C GLY A 346 26.41 -12.05 -19.52
N LYS A 347 25.59 -13.00 -19.95
CA LYS A 347 25.47 -14.32 -19.30
C LYS A 347 26.83 -15.00 -19.16
N GLY A 348 27.12 -15.55 -17.98
CA GLY A 348 28.40 -16.22 -17.65
C GLY A 348 29.48 -15.29 -17.15
N SER A 349 29.31 -13.96 -17.17
CA SER A 349 30.26 -13.02 -16.60
C SER A 349 30.41 -13.27 -15.10
N SER A 350 31.66 -13.40 -14.62
CA SER A 350 31.98 -13.42 -13.20
C SER A 350 31.82 -12.02 -12.62
N VAL A 351 31.19 -11.91 -11.48
CA VAL A 351 30.86 -10.64 -10.82
C VAL A 351 31.09 -10.74 -9.31
N HIS A 352 31.43 -9.60 -8.72
CA HIS A 352 31.49 -9.44 -7.27
C HIS A 352 30.41 -8.44 -6.85
N LEU A 353 29.68 -8.74 -5.79
CA LEU A 353 28.55 -7.95 -5.31
C LEU A 353 28.90 -7.29 -3.96
N ILE A 354 28.50 -6.04 -3.84
CA ILE A 354 28.57 -5.27 -2.59
C ILE A 354 27.14 -5.07 -2.10
N LEU A 355 26.88 -5.48 -0.86
CA LEU A 355 25.65 -5.19 -0.15
C LEU A 355 25.79 -3.85 0.58
N ASP A 356 24.82 -2.97 0.45
CA ASP A 356 24.78 -1.70 1.18
C ASP A 356 24.26 -1.96 2.60
N GLU A 357 25.17 -2.10 3.57
CA GLU A 357 24.92 -2.51 4.95
C GLU A 357 23.88 -1.63 5.66
N GLU A 358 23.83 -0.32 5.35
CA GLU A 358 22.88 0.63 5.95
C GLU A 358 21.42 0.38 5.52
N THR A 359 21.23 -0.32 4.42
CA THR A 359 19.90 -0.59 3.83
C THR A 359 19.41 -2.01 4.08
N LEU A 360 20.26 -2.86 4.64
CA LEU A 360 19.90 -4.24 4.97
C LEU A 360 18.96 -4.30 6.18
N HIS A 361 18.13 -5.33 6.19
CA HIS A 361 17.25 -5.64 7.32
C HIS A 361 17.38 -7.11 7.70
N VAL A 362 17.35 -7.41 9.02
CA VAL A 362 17.44 -8.79 9.52
C VAL A 362 16.08 -9.26 10.02
N GLN A 363 15.73 -10.49 9.66
CA GLN A 363 14.54 -11.18 10.14
C GLN A 363 14.91 -12.52 10.77
N ALA A 364 14.16 -12.92 11.82
CA ALA A 364 14.36 -14.24 12.43
C ALA A 364 13.97 -15.35 11.44
N ALA A 365 14.79 -16.40 11.33
CA ALA A 365 14.56 -17.50 10.40
C ALA A 365 13.29 -18.32 10.70
N GLU A 366 12.79 -18.30 11.92
CA GLU A 366 11.52 -18.95 12.33
C GLU A 366 10.30 -18.44 11.51
N ASN A 367 10.41 -17.28 10.91
CA ASN A 367 9.40 -16.75 10.01
C ASN A 367 9.34 -17.46 8.63
N LEU A 368 10.36 -18.27 8.27
CA LEU A 368 10.34 -19.08 7.04
C LEU A 368 9.35 -20.23 7.09
N GLU A 369 9.20 -20.89 8.23
CA GLU A 369 8.30 -22.05 8.39
C GLU A 369 6.82 -21.66 8.21
N ARG A 370 6.48 -20.38 8.45
CA ARG A 370 5.14 -19.86 8.21
C ARG A 370 4.81 -19.67 6.72
N ARG A 371 5.77 -19.87 5.83
CA ARG A 371 5.61 -19.70 4.38
C ARG A 371 4.90 -20.87 3.71
N GLY A 372 4.55 -21.95 4.19
CA GLY A 372 3.74 -23.00 3.52
C GLY A 372 3.83 -23.05 1.98
N GLY A 373 4.99 -22.83 1.40
CA GLY A 373 5.22 -22.76 -0.05
C GLY A 373 6.70 -22.97 -0.35
N SER A 374 7.00 -24.03 -1.09
CA SER A 374 8.28 -24.42 -1.65
C SER A 374 9.03 -23.28 -2.35
N PHE A 375 10.32 -23.16 -2.06
CA PHE A 375 11.33 -22.54 -2.92
C PHE A 375 11.78 -23.55 -3.97
#